data_b9064518e916ab8051b753bedf04a6cf
#
_entry.id   b9064518e916ab8051b753bedf04a6cf
#
_cell.length_a   1.000
_cell.length_b   1.000
_cell.length_c   1.000
_cell.angle_alpha   90.00
_cell.angle_beta   90.00
_cell.angle_gamma   90.00
#
_symmetry.space_group_name_H-M   'P 1'
#
loop_
_entity.id
_entity.type
_entity.pdbx_description
1 polymer ?
#
loop_
_entity_poly.entity_id
_entity_poly.type
_entity_poly.pdbx_seq_one_letter_code
_entity_poly.pdbx_strand_id
1 'polypeptide(L)'
;ELSQKYLTDVLGEDWQDEYYIWDCAAGTGNLLTGLTNKYNIWASTLDKQDVEVMHDRVKNGANLLDDHVFQFDFLNDDFGKLPKPLQDIINDPEKRKKLVVYINPPYAEHGNRSVFAGEGEHKTSVATNTKIYNEFQKTVGTATRELYVQFFLRVYKEIPDSILASFSTLKFVSSPNFSSFRDYFNAFYIKGFICKANTFDNVKGQFPIGFLIWKVNSTDVLNSIQVDTYDENGNLFGTKGFRVTEKNKYFINWFRPFIDRTKNELGSLHIHSNDIQQQNVISISSVPTQSDLIQKTFTYITAKNLFECSIYYAVRHCIEPTWLNNRDQYLYPNNAWSKDEDFKNDCLTFTLFSNNIQFKFGTNHWIPFTEQEVNSREKFQSNFMTQFISGKLKTEQSSDLFGTQTQRTPPLVFSPEATDVMNAARELWKYYHKQPDCN
;
A
#
# COMPACT_ATOMS: atom_id res chain seq x y z
N GLU A 1 11.31 -18.25 -16.47
CA GLU A 1 12.42 -17.80 -17.35
C GLU A 1 13.02 -16.48 -16.88
N LEU A 2 12.24 -15.37 -16.73
CA LEU A 2 12.80 -14.07 -16.37
C LEU A 2 13.53 -14.09 -15.01
N SER A 3 12.96 -14.70 -13.97
CA SER A 3 13.59 -14.82 -12.65
C SER A 3 14.91 -15.62 -12.68
N GLN A 4 14.98 -16.66 -13.52
CA GLN A 4 16.21 -17.43 -13.70
C GLN A 4 17.30 -16.61 -14.41
N LYS A 5 16.93 -15.76 -15.40
CA LYS A 5 17.85 -14.80 -15.99
C LYS A 5 18.45 -13.86 -14.95
N TYR A 6 17.64 -13.35 -14.01
CA TYR A 6 18.14 -12.50 -12.92
C TYR A 6 19.05 -13.25 -11.95
N LEU A 7 18.80 -14.56 -11.72
CA LEU A 7 19.72 -15.41 -10.96
C LEU A 7 21.05 -15.58 -11.71
N THR A 8 21.01 -15.83 -13.02
CA THR A 8 22.23 -15.88 -13.86
C THR A 8 23.00 -14.56 -13.80
N ASP A 9 22.32 -13.41 -13.93
CA ASP A 9 22.97 -12.10 -13.85
C ASP A 9 23.67 -11.84 -12.50
N VAL A 10 23.17 -12.40 -11.41
CA VAL A 10 23.68 -12.18 -10.05
C VAL A 10 24.71 -13.22 -9.64
N LEU A 11 24.52 -14.48 -10.01
CA LEU A 11 25.30 -15.62 -9.54
C LEU A 11 26.31 -16.16 -10.57
N GLY A 12 26.22 -15.73 -11.83
CA GLY A 12 27.04 -16.21 -12.94
C GLY A 12 26.34 -17.27 -13.80
N GLU A 13 26.87 -17.55 -14.97
CA GLU A 13 26.31 -18.49 -15.95
C GLU A 13 26.19 -19.92 -15.39
N ASP A 14 27.19 -20.36 -14.61
CA ASP A 14 27.28 -21.72 -14.07
C ASP A 14 26.58 -21.88 -12.71
N TRP A 15 25.71 -20.92 -12.31
CA TRP A 15 25.12 -20.89 -10.96
C TRP A 15 24.35 -22.16 -10.59
N GLN A 16 23.74 -22.86 -11.55
CA GLN A 16 23.00 -24.08 -11.28
C GLN A 16 23.88 -25.26 -10.89
N ASP A 17 25.16 -25.23 -11.30
CA ASP A 17 26.16 -26.23 -10.92
C ASP A 17 26.90 -25.86 -9.63
N GLU A 18 27.04 -24.58 -9.36
CA GLU A 18 27.77 -24.06 -8.21
C GLU A 18 26.94 -23.85 -6.95
N TYR A 19 25.63 -23.66 -7.09
CA TYR A 19 24.69 -23.36 -5.99
C TYR A 19 23.69 -24.48 -5.78
N TYR A 20 23.25 -24.62 -4.54
CA TYR A 20 22.12 -25.45 -4.15
C TYR A 20 20.83 -24.62 -4.24
N ILE A 21 19.72 -25.21 -4.66
CA ILE A 21 18.44 -24.54 -4.85
C ILE A 21 17.39 -25.23 -3.99
N TRP A 22 16.69 -24.49 -3.15
CA TRP A 22 15.55 -25.01 -2.42
C TRP A 22 14.32 -24.14 -2.65
N ASP A 23 13.30 -24.73 -3.25
CA ASP A 23 11.95 -24.16 -3.25
C ASP A 23 11.14 -24.78 -2.10
N CYS A 24 11.01 -24.03 -1.00
CA CYS A 24 10.28 -24.48 0.18
C CYS A 24 8.78 -24.13 0.15
N ALA A 25 8.29 -23.60 -0.98
CA ALA A 25 6.89 -23.31 -1.27
C ALA A 25 6.51 -23.77 -2.68
N ALA A 26 7.05 -24.93 -3.10
CA ALA A 26 7.08 -25.36 -4.49
C ALA A 26 5.71 -25.55 -5.15
N GLY A 27 4.65 -25.83 -4.36
CA GLY A 27 3.37 -26.24 -4.91
C GLY A 27 3.57 -27.41 -5.87
N THR A 28 3.16 -27.27 -7.12
CA THR A 28 3.35 -28.28 -8.15
C THR A 28 4.71 -28.20 -8.88
N GLY A 29 5.66 -27.41 -8.41
CA GLY A 29 7.04 -27.32 -8.95
C GLY A 29 7.18 -26.44 -10.18
N ASN A 30 6.24 -25.54 -10.47
CA ASN A 30 6.27 -24.70 -11.68
C ASN A 30 7.47 -23.74 -11.72
N LEU A 31 7.91 -23.22 -10.57
CA LEU A 31 9.02 -22.28 -10.49
C LEU A 31 10.35 -22.92 -10.89
N LEU A 32 10.50 -24.22 -10.65
CA LEU A 32 11.70 -24.99 -10.93
C LEU A 32 11.81 -25.47 -12.39
N THR A 33 10.77 -25.25 -13.18
CA THR A 33 10.76 -25.64 -14.61
C THR A 33 11.86 -24.91 -15.37
N GLY A 34 12.65 -25.65 -16.15
CA GLY A 34 13.77 -25.12 -16.95
C GLY A 34 15.12 -25.10 -16.23
N LEU A 35 15.18 -25.46 -14.94
CA LEU A 35 16.45 -25.68 -14.26
C LEU A 35 17.12 -26.98 -14.76
N THR A 36 18.45 -26.97 -14.86
CA THR A 36 19.21 -27.99 -15.58
C THR A 36 19.90 -29.01 -14.68
N ASN A 37 20.30 -28.64 -13.45
CA ASN A 37 21.02 -29.54 -12.54
C ASN A 37 20.16 -30.08 -11.41
N LYS A 38 19.43 -31.17 -11.65
CA LYS A 38 18.53 -31.81 -10.68
C LYS A 38 19.22 -32.26 -9.38
N TYR A 39 20.52 -32.47 -9.36
CA TYR A 39 21.27 -32.92 -8.18
C TYR A 39 21.39 -31.82 -7.11
N ASN A 40 21.25 -30.56 -7.53
CA ASN A 40 21.34 -29.40 -6.65
C ASN A 40 19.96 -28.78 -6.30
N ILE A 41 18.84 -29.42 -6.68
CA ILE A 41 17.50 -28.87 -6.53
C ILE A 41 16.70 -29.68 -5.51
N TRP A 42 16.13 -28.98 -4.51
CA TRP A 42 15.15 -29.53 -3.56
C TRP A 42 13.82 -28.79 -3.71
N ALA A 43 12.72 -29.53 -3.61
CA ALA A 43 11.36 -29.01 -3.70
C ALA A 43 10.53 -29.53 -2.53
N SER A 44 9.94 -28.63 -1.77
CA SER A 44 9.02 -29.02 -0.71
C SER A 44 7.76 -28.16 -0.71
N THR A 45 6.64 -28.76 -0.29
CA THR A 45 5.34 -28.11 -0.20
C THR A 45 4.55 -28.65 0.97
N LEU A 46 3.57 -27.85 1.43
CA LEU A 46 2.67 -28.21 2.51
C LEU A 46 1.70 -29.34 2.10
N ASP A 47 1.17 -29.27 0.89
CA ASP A 47 0.12 -30.17 0.43
C ASP A 47 0.70 -31.47 -0.14
N LYS A 48 0.21 -32.59 0.37
CA LYS A 48 0.61 -33.92 -0.10
C LYS A 48 0.22 -34.16 -1.56
N GLN A 49 -0.91 -33.61 -2.03
CA GLN A 49 -1.33 -33.75 -3.41
C GLN A 49 -0.34 -33.05 -4.36
N ASP A 50 0.20 -31.89 -3.98
CA ASP A 50 1.22 -31.21 -4.76
C ASP A 50 2.52 -32.01 -4.84
N VAL A 51 2.89 -32.71 -3.77
CA VAL A 51 4.04 -33.64 -3.77
C VAL A 51 3.81 -34.78 -4.77
N GLU A 52 2.62 -35.39 -4.77
CA GLU A 52 2.25 -36.45 -5.73
C GLU A 52 2.30 -35.95 -7.18
N VAL A 53 1.83 -34.74 -7.43
CA VAL A 53 1.93 -34.11 -8.76
C VAL A 53 3.39 -33.90 -9.17
N MET A 54 4.26 -33.45 -8.27
CA MET A 54 5.68 -33.29 -8.56
C MET A 54 6.35 -34.64 -8.86
N HIS A 55 6.07 -35.70 -8.09
CA HIS A 55 6.56 -37.06 -8.40
C HIS A 55 6.10 -37.56 -9.77
N ASP A 56 4.86 -37.29 -10.14
CA ASP A 56 4.37 -37.66 -11.48
C ASP A 56 5.07 -36.84 -12.57
N ARG A 57 5.36 -35.56 -12.33
CA ARG A 57 6.18 -34.76 -13.25
C ARG A 57 7.60 -35.31 -13.40
N VAL A 58 8.22 -35.77 -12.31
CA VAL A 58 9.54 -36.43 -12.34
C VAL A 58 9.51 -37.68 -13.21
N LYS A 59 8.49 -38.54 -13.03
CA LYS A 59 8.30 -39.73 -13.90
C LYS A 59 8.11 -39.38 -15.37
N ASN A 60 7.53 -38.21 -15.65
CA ASN A 60 7.31 -37.69 -16.99
C ASN A 60 8.46 -36.81 -17.53
N GLY A 61 9.64 -36.86 -16.88
CA GLY A 61 10.87 -36.25 -17.38
C GLY A 61 11.17 -34.85 -16.85
N ALA A 62 10.48 -34.38 -15.80
CA ALA A 62 10.89 -33.16 -15.11
C ALA A 62 12.30 -33.32 -14.50
N ASN A 63 13.11 -32.27 -14.58
CA ASN A 63 14.49 -32.29 -14.14
C ASN A 63 14.62 -32.09 -12.61
N LEU A 64 14.07 -33.04 -11.87
CA LEU A 64 14.11 -33.13 -10.40
C LEU A 64 14.45 -34.56 -10.00
N LEU A 65 15.06 -34.76 -8.83
CA LEU A 65 15.21 -36.08 -8.24
C LEU A 65 13.98 -36.42 -7.38
N ASP A 66 13.53 -37.65 -7.44
CA ASP A 66 12.35 -38.11 -6.70
C ASP A 66 12.53 -38.00 -5.18
N ASP A 67 13.70 -38.30 -4.67
CA ASP A 67 14.09 -38.19 -3.26
C ASP A 67 14.39 -36.75 -2.79
N HIS A 68 14.46 -35.79 -3.71
CA HIS A 68 14.54 -34.35 -3.42
C HIS A 68 13.17 -33.65 -3.37
N VAL A 69 12.07 -34.37 -3.65
CA VAL A 69 10.70 -33.89 -3.58
C VAL A 69 10.02 -34.45 -2.33
N PHE A 70 9.56 -33.60 -1.42
CA PHE A 70 9.02 -34.06 -0.15
C PHE A 70 7.95 -33.12 0.44
N GLN A 71 7.09 -33.67 1.29
CA GLN A 71 6.16 -32.87 2.06
C GLN A 71 6.86 -32.21 3.25
N PHE A 72 6.66 -30.90 3.40
CA PHE A 72 7.21 -30.15 4.52
C PHE A 72 6.40 -28.87 4.79
N ASP A 73 5.95 -28.70 6.02
CA ASP A 73 5.35 -27.44 6.46
C ASP A 73 6.45 -26.46 6.86
N PHE A 74 6.86 -25.61 5.90
CA PHE A 74 7.94 -24.66 6.12
C PHE A 74 7.68 -23.68 7.28
N LEU A 75 6.45 -23.44 7.70
CA LEU A 75 6.14 -22.50 8.79
C LEU A 75 5.98 -23.17 10.17
N ASN A 76 5.83 -24.50 10.21
CA ASN A 76 5.58 -25.22 11.46
C ASN A 76 6.55 -26.37 11.76
N ASP A 77 7.04 -27.07 10.73
CA ASP A 77 7.89 -28.24 10.93
C ASP A 77 9.31 -27.87 11.37
N ASP A 78 9.95 -28.74 12.13
CA ASP A 78 11.35 -28.61 12.50
C ASP A 78 12.26 -29.04 11.36
N PHE A 79 13.42 -28.37 11.16
CA PHE A 79 14.38 -28.70 10.12
C PHE A 79 15.04 -30.09 10.29
N GLY A 80 14.92 -30.69 11.46
CA GLY A 80 15.27 -32.09 11.65
C GLY A 80 14.49 -33.09 10.80
N LYS A 81 13.33 -32.68 10.23
CA LYS A 81 12.52 -33.49 9.31
C LYS A 81 12.95 -33.40 7.84
N LEU A 82 13.86 -32.47 7.50
CA LEU A 82 14.37 -32.32 6.14
C LEU A 82 15.20 -33.55 5.72
N PRO A 83 15.32 -33.85 4.41
CA PRO A 83 16.27 -34.84 3.93
C PRO A 83 17.70 -34.55 4.40
N LYS A 84 18.42 -35.59 4.79
CA LYS A 84 19.76 -35.43 5.38
C LYS A 84 20.74 -34.62 4.51
N PRO A 85 20.80 -34.77 3.17
CA PRO A 85 21.67 -33.95 2.33
C PRO A 85 21.35 -32.45 2.44
N LEU A 86 20.06 -32.07 2.52
CA LEU A 86 19.66 -30.67 2.66
C LEU A 86 19.99 -30.14 4.08
N GLN A 87 19.80 -30.95 5.13
CA GLN A 87 20.27 -30.60 6.47
C GLN A 87 21.77 -30.31 6.50
N ASP A 88 22.58 -31.16 5.84
CA ASP A 88 24.04 -31.00 5.77
C ASP A 88 24.46 -29.72 5.03
N ILE A 89 23.70 -29.29 4.01
CA ILE A 89 23.91 -28.00 3.34
C ILE A 89 23.57 -26.83 4.28
N ILE A 90 22.45 -26.89 4.97
CA ILE A 90 21.99 -25.81 5.88
C ILE A 90 22.93 -25.68 7.09
N ASN A 91 23.43 -26.79 7.62
CA ASN A 91 24.28 -26.80 8.81
C ASN A 91 25.75 -26.46 8.53
N ASP A 92 26.21 -26.61 7.29
CA ASP A 92 27.58 -26.26 6.87
C ASP A 92 27.60 -24.77 6.43
N PRO A 93 28.32 -23.88 7.13
CA PRO A 93 28.38 -22.46 6.79
C PRO A 93 28.83 -22.15 5.37
N GLU A 94 29.79 -22.95 4.81
CA GLU A 94 30.29 -22.70 3.47
C GLU A 94 29.33 -23.18 2.37
N LYS A 95 28.63 -24.30 2.59
CA LYS A 95 27.57 -24.76 1.68
C LYS A 95 26.35 -23.88 1.76
N ARG A 96 25.98 -23.42 2.96
CA ARG A 96 24.83 -22.55 3.17
C ARG A 96 24.97 -21.20 2.45
N LYS A 97 26.16 -20.63 2.34
CA LYS A 97 26.44 -19.44 1.52
C LYS A 97 26.11 -19.64 0.03
N LYS A 98 26.14 -20.88 -0.42
CA LYS A 98 25.78 -21.28 -1.77
C LYS A 98 24.34 -21.83 -1.87
N LEU A 99 23.52 -21.70 -0.84
CA LEU A 99 22.11 -22.08 -0.88
C LEU A 99 21.25 -20.89 -1.35
N VAL A 100 20.53 -21.11 -2.43
CA VAL A 100 19.51 -20.19 -2.96
C VAL A 100 18.13 -20.70 -2.53
N VAL A 101 17.48 -19.99 -1.64
CA VAL A 101 16.06 -20.19 -1.33
C VAL A 101 15.25 -19.47 -2.40
N TYR A 102 14.81 -20.22 -3.42
CA TYR A 102 14.15 -19.70 -4.62
C TYR A 102 12.65 -20.03 -4.56
N ILE A 103 11.83 -19.03 -4.22
CA ILE A 103 10.43 -19.26 -3.81
C ILE A 103 9.43 -18.28 -4.42
N ASN A 104 8.22 -18.77 -4.59
CA ASN A 104 7.03 -17.97 -4.81
C ASN A 104 5.98 -18.26 -3.71
N PRO A 105 6.16 -17.71 -2.50
CA PRO A 105 5.32 -18.03 -1.36
C PRO A 105 3.91 -17.46 -1.53
N PRO A 106 2.89 -18.02 -0.86
CA PRO A 106 1.51 -17.53 -0.95
C PRO A 106 1.39 -16.08 -0.47
N TYR A 107 0.62 -15.25 -1.20
CA TYR A 107 0.39 -13.83 -0.88
C TYR A 107 -0.83 -13.59 0.04
N ALA A 108 -1.30 -14.60 0.75
CA ALA A 108 -2.46 -14.47 1.64
C ALA A 108 -2.14 -13.54 2.83
N GLU A 109 -3.03 -12.59 3.10
CA GLU A 109 -3.01 -11.71 4.27
C GLU A 109 -4.18 -12.08 5.20
N HIS A 110 -3.93 -12.13 6.50
CA HIS A 110 -5.01 -12.21 7.49
C HIS A 110 -5.65 -10.83 7.66
N GLY A 111 -6.75 -10.59 6.99
CA GLY A 111 -7.52 -9.34 7.08
C GLY A 111 -8.91 -9.55 7.67
N ASN A 112 -9.40 -8.58 8.45
CA ASN A 112 -10.78 -8.51 8.95
C ASN A 112 -11.84 -8.28 7.84
N ARG A 113 -11.48 -8.49 6.57
CA ARG A 113 -12.37 -8.31 5.41
C ARG A 113 -12.86 -9.65 4.86
N SER A 114 -13.58 -10.41 5.68
CA SER A 114 -14.22 -11.67 5.28
C SER A 114 -15.55 -11.51 4.53
N VAL A 115 -15.93 -10.32 4.06
CA VAL A 115 -17.33 -10.09 3.62
C VAL A 115 -17.51 -9.82 2.13
N PHE A 116 -16.44 -9.65 1.31
CA PHE A 116 -16.64 -9.23 -0.10
C PHE A 116 -15.99 -10.07 -1.20
N ALA A 117 -15.46 -11.26 -0.89
CA ALA A 117 -14.99 -12.17 -1.94
C ALA A 117 -15.26 -13.62 -1.49
N GLY A 118 -16.29 -14.20 -2.04
CA GLY A 118 -16.74 -15.56 -1.74
C GLY A 118 -15.80 -16.65 -2.28
N GLU A 119 -14.60 -16.78 -1.76
CA GLU A 119 -13.68 -17.92 -1.92
C GLU A 119 -12.48 -17.75 -0.99
N GLY A 120 -12.65 -17.87 0.34
CA GLY A 120 -11.50 -17.61 1.19
C GLY A 120 -11.60 -17.97 2.67
N GLU A 121 -12.65 -18.65 3.10
CA GLU A 121 -12.84 -18.93 4.53
C GLU A 121 -11.75 -19.80 5.18
N HIS A 122 -11.03 -20.62 4.40
CA HIS A 122 -9.96 -21.47 4.92
C HIS A 122 -8.56 -20.84 4.95
N LYS A 123 -8.31 -19.74 4.21
CA LYS A 123 -6.97 -19.14 4.13
C LYS A 123 -6.70 -18.09 5.23
N THR A 124 -7.72 -17.51 5.81
CA THR A 124 -7.58 -16.41 6.77
C THR A 124 -7.13 -16.85 8.17
N SER A 125 -7.45 -18.08 8.59
CA SER A 125 -7.01 -18.62 9.90
C SER A 125 -5.58 -19.17 9.88
N VAL A 126 -5.07 -19.58 8.72
CA VAL A 126 -3.74 -20.23 8.59
C VAL A 126 -2.61 -19.27 8.93
N ALA A 127 -2.68 -18.00 8.49
CA ALA A 127 -1.59 -17.04 8.66
C ALA A 127 -1.28 -16.67 10.12
N THR A 128 -2.22 -16.84 11.06
CA THR A 128 -2.04 -16.47 12.47
C THR A 128 -1.80 -17.64 13.40
N ASN A 129 -1.83 -18.86 12.89
CA ASN A 129 -1.69 -20.09 13.70
C ASN A 129 -0.34 -20.80 13.50
N THR A 130 0.60 -20.20 12.76
CA THR A 130 1.90 -20.80 12.52
C THR A 130 2.86 -20.60 13.70
N LYS A 131 3.84 -21.51 13.84
CA LYS A 131 4.94 -21.37 14.81
C LYS A 131 5.70 -20.06 14.60
N ILE A 132 5.98 -19.70 13.34
CA ILE A 132 6.70 -18.48 12.97
C ILE A 132 5.89 -17.22 13.34
N TYR A 133 4.57 -17.19 13.08
CA TYR A 133 3.73 -16.09 13.52
C TYR A 133 3.80 -15.90 15.05
N ASN A 134 3.62 -16.97 15.81
CA ASN A 134 3.62 -16.93 17.28
C ASN A 134 4.96 -16.44 17.84
N GLU A 135 6.06 -16.81 17.19
CA GLU A 135 7.40 -16.41 17.59
C GLU A 135 7.65 -14.92 17.32
N PHE A 136 7.28 -14.43 16.13
CA PHE A 136 7.69 -13.09 15.66
C PHE A 136 6.64 -12.00 15.83
N GLN A 137 5.38 -12.29 16.14
CA GLN A 137 4.32 -11.30 16.22
C GLN A 137 4.60 -10.15 17.21
N LYS A 138 5.33 -10.41 18.29
CA LYS A 138 5.69 -9.39 19.29
C LYS A 138 6.84 -8.50 18.82
N THR A 139 7.77 -9.02 18.04
CA THR A 139 8.97 -8.30 17.57
C THR A 139 8.68 -7.55 16.28
N VAL A 140 8.03 -8.20 15.33
CA VAL A 140 7.80 -7.69 13.97
C VAL A 140 6.40 -7.06 13.81
N GLY A 141 5.47 -7.37 14.69
CA GLY A 141 4.15 -6.77 14.73
C GLY A 141 3.23 -7.21 13.59
N THR A 142 2.46 -6.28 13.04
CA THR A 142 1.41 -6.56 12.05
C THR A 142 1.92 -7.15 10.74
N ALA A 143 3.17 -6.95 10.37
CA ALA A 143 3.77 -7.51 9.17
C ALA A 143 3.76 -9.06 9.16
N THR A 144 3.79 -9.70 10.33
CA THR A 144 3.70 -11.17 10.45
C THR A 144 2.38 -11.78 9.97
N ARG A 145 1.35 -10.97 9.73
CA ARG A 145 0.08 -11.41 9.15
C ARG A 145 0.17 -11.76 7.67
N GLU A 146 1.22 -11.33 7.01
CA GLU A 146 1.52 -11.69 5.62
C GLU A 146 2.32 -12.99 5.60
N LEU A 147 1.84 -14.01 4.89
CA LEU A 147 2.52 -15.32 4.85
C LEU A 147 3.94 -15.22 4.28
N TYR A 148 4.13 -14.49 3.18
CA TYR A 148 5.48 -14.33 2.60
C TYR A 148 6.50 -13.74 3.59
N VAL A 149 6.06 -12.86 4.51
CA VAL A 149 6.92 -12.32 5.57
C VAL A 149 7.36 -13.41 6.54
N GLN A 150 6.48 -14.35 6.86
CA GLN A 150 6.83 -15.47 7.72
C GLN A 150 7.89 -16.38 7.07
N PHE A 151 7.81 -16.59 5.74
CA PHE A 151 8.87 -17.27 5.00
C PHE A 151 10.20 -16.52 5.11
N PHE A 152 10.21 -15.22 4.89
CA PHE A 152 11.41 -14.38 4.99
C PHE A 152 12.02 -14.42 6.39
N LEU A 153 11.20 -14.31 7.43
CA LEU A 153 11.65 -14.36 8.82
C LEU A 153 12.28 -15.71 9.16
N ARG A 154 11.70 -16.80 8.67
CA ARG A 154 12.26 -18.13 8.90
C ARG A 154 13.58 -18.33 8.16
N VAL A 155 13.66 -17.94 6.90
CA VAL A 155 14.91 -17.98 6.14
C VAL A 155 15.98 -17.14 6.85
N TYR A 156 15.65 -15.93 7.26
CA TYR A 156 16.57 -15.03 7.96
C TYR A 156 17.13 -15.64 9.25
N LYS A 157 16.26 -16.29 10.02
CA LYS A 157 16.63 -16.88 11.31
C LYS A 157 17.40 -18.20 11.17
N GLU A 158 16.92 -19.10 10.34
CA GLU A 158 17.39 -20.49 10.33
C GLU A 158 18.36 -20.82 9.19
N ILE A 159 18.45 -19.95 8.15
CA ILE A 159 19.31 -20.12 6.99
C ILE A 159 20.16 -18.85 6.76
N PRO A 160 20.89 -18.36 7.78
CA PRO A 160 21.69 -17.13 7.64
C PRO A 160 22.78 -17.29 6.58
N ASP A 161 23.20 -16.19 5.98
CA ASP A 161 24.21 -16.10 4.91
C ASP A 161 23.79 -16.74 3.55
N SER A 162 22.59 -17.28 3.46
CA SER A 162 22.03 -17.79 2.20
C SER A 162 21.58 -16.66 1.26
N ILE A 163 21.18 -17.04 0.05
CA ILE A 163 20.55 -16.15 -0.91
C ILE A 163 19.04 -16.40 -0.89
N LEU A 164 18.25 -15.35 -0.66
CA LEU A 164 16.80 -15.41 -0.80
C LEU A 164 16.39 -14.77 -2.11
N ALA A 165 15.86 -15.56 -3.03
CA ALA A 165 15.33 -15.14 -4.32
C ALA A 165 13.82 -15.39 -4.34
N SER A 166 13.04 -14.36 -4.13
CA SER A 166 11.62 -14.54 -3.85
C SER A 166 10.71 -13.60 -4.63
N PHE A 167 9.59 -14.15 -5.08
CA PHE A 167 8.44 -13.34 -5.46
C PHE A 167 7.70 -12.87 -4.21
N SER A 168 7.26 -11.60 -4.22
CA SER A 168 6.47 -11.02 -3.13
C SER A 168 5.78 -9.73 -3.54
N THR A 169 4.81 -9.28 -2.74
CA THR A 169 4.38 -7.89 -2.80
C THR A 169 5.45 -6.99 -2.21
N LEU A 170 5.52 -5.72 -2.66
CA LEU A 170 6.55 -4.78 -2.22
C LEU A 170 6.17 -3.94 -1.00
N LYS A 171 5.07 -4.30 -0.32
CA LYS A 171 4.62 -3.62 0.91
C LYS A 171 5.71 -3.51 1.97
N PHE A 172 6.54 -4.54 2.12
CA PHE A 172 7.58 -4.58 3.16
C PHE A 172 8.68 -3.54 2.95
N VAL A 173 8.89 -3.06 1.73
CA VAL A 173 9.92 -2.04 1.43
C VAL A 173 9.47 -0.66 1.91
N SER A 174 8.25 -0.20 1.57
CA SER A 174 7.83 1.19 1.75
C SER A 174 6.70 1.41 2.77
N SER A 175 5.84 0.41 3.03
CA SER A 175 4.65 0.63 3.86
C SER A 175 4.98 0.80 5.36
N PRO A 176 4.24 1.69 6.07
CA PRO A 176 4.50 2.00 7.48
C PRO A 176 4.33 0.80 8.42
N ASN A 177 3.41 -0.11 8.09
CA ASN A 177 3.12 -1.29 8.91
C ASN A 177 4.26 -2.32 8.94
N PHE A 178 5.25 -2.18 8.05
CA PHE A 178 6.42 -3.06 7.95
C PHE A 178 7.68 -2.47 8.58
N SER A 179 7.61 -1.35 9.28
CA SER A 179 8.82 -0.75 9.87
C SER A 179 9.56 -1.70 10.81
N SER A 180 8.84 -2.37 11.74
CA SER A 180 9.47 -3.31 12.66
C SER A 180 10.03 -4.56 11.95
N PHE A 181 9.46 -4.95 10.82
CA PHE A 181 10.04 -5.98 9.96
C PHE A 181 11.36 -5.51 9.37
N ARG A 182 11.43 -4.30 8.80
CA ARG A 182 12.67 -3.73 8.26
C ARG A 182 13.76 -3.54 9.30
N ASP A 183 13.38 -3.21 10.53
CA ASP A 183 14.32 -3.09 11.66
C ASP A 183 14.92 -4.45 12.06
N TYR A 184 14.21 -5.55 11.79
CA TYR A 184 14.63 -6.92 12.13
C TYR A 184 15.32 -7.64 10.98
N PHE A 185 14.77 -7.54 9.75
CA PHE A 185 15.22 -8.25 8.57
C PHE A 185 16.39 -7.54 7.89
N ASN A 186 17.60 -7.81 8.37
CA ASN A 186 18.84 -7.26 7.83
C ASN A 186 19.34 -8.12 6.67
N ALA A 187 18.98 -7.72 5.45
CA ALA A 187 19.39 -8.39 4.22
C ALA A 187 19.84 -7.36 3.18
N PHE A 188 20.91 -7.68 2.47
CA PHE A 188 21.40 -6.84 1.38
C PHE A 188 20.63 -7.12 0.11
N TYR A 189 19.99 -6.09 -0.44
CA TYR A 189 19.34 -6.18 -1.75
C TYR A 189 20.39 -6.20 -2.86
N ILE A 190 20.28 -7.17 -3.76
CA ILE A 190 21.23 -7.34 -4.88
C ILE A 190 20.60 -6.80 -6.17
N LYS A 191 19.52 -7.41 -6.62
CA LYS A 191 18.86 -7.10 -7.89
C LYS A 191 17.43 -7.62 -7.89
N GLY A 192 16.58 -7.07 -8.76
CA GLY A 192 15.22 -7.58 -8.93
C GLY A 192 14.42 -6.83 -9.98
N PHE A 193 13.24 -7.33 -10.24
CA PHE A 193 12.28 -6.71 -11.15
C PHE A 193 10.88 -6.72 -10.57
N ILE A 194 10.00 -5.92 -11.16
CA ILE A 194 8.57 -5.93 -10.89
C ILE A 194 7.78 -6.13 -12.18
N CYS A 195 6.65 -6.78 -12.04
CA CYS A 195 5.62 -6.90 -13.06
C CYS A 195 4.23 -6.76 -12.42
N LYS A 196 3.23 -6.59 -13.25
CA LYS A 196 1.84 -6.46 -12.81
C LYS A 196 1.31 -7.79 -12.26
N ALA A 197 0.58 -7.74 -11.16
CA ALA A 197 0.11 -8.94 -10.46
C ALA A 197 -0.75 -9.89 -11.32
N ASN A 198 -1.51 -9.35 -12.29
CA ASN A 198 -2.32 -10.17 -13.20
C ASN A 198 -1.50 -10.99 -14.22
N THR A 199 -0.16 -10.84 -14.25
CA THR A 199 0.74 -11.76 -14.97
C THR A 199 0.76 -13.16 -14.32
N PHE A 200 0.31 -13.27 -13.07
CA PHE A 200 0.21 -14.53 -12.35
C PHE A 200 -1.24 -15.05 -12.39
N ASP A 201 -1.39 -16.34 -12.65
CA ASP A 201 -2.70 -16.99 -12.67
C ASP A 201 -3.47 -16.75 -11.35
N ASN A 202 -4.77 -16.50 -11.48
CA ASN A 202 -5.68 -16.26 -10.37
C ASN A 202 -5.46 -14.98 -9.54
N VAL A 203 -4.59 -14.06 -9.95
CA VAL A 203 -4.42 -12.76 -9.29
C VAL A 203 -5.16 -11.66 -10.04
N LYS A 204 -6.25 -11.15 -9.47
CA LYS A 204 -7.09 -10.08 -10.08
C LYS A 204 -6.61 -8.66 -9.73
N GLY A 205 -5.53 -8.51 -9.00
CA GLY A 205 -5.08 -7.22 -8.46
C GLY A 205 -4.32 -6.36 -9.47
N GLN A 206 -4.47 -5.03 -9.34
CA GLN A 206 -3.70 -4.01 -10.09
C GLN A 206 -2.57 -3.46 -9.20
N PHE A 207 -1.61 -4.30 -8.81
CA PHE A 207 -0.48 -3.93 -7.96
C PHE A 207 0.80 -4.61 -8.45
N PRO A 208 1.99 -4.08 -8.09
CA PRO A 208 3.24 -4.71 -8.47
C PRO A 208 3.52 -5.95 -7.62
N ILE A 209 3.95 -7.03 -8.29
CA ILE A 209 4.66 -8.15 -7.68
C ILE A 209 6.13 -8.05 -8.10
N GLY A 210 7.03 -8.19 -7.12
CA GLY A 210 8.46 -8.17 -7.36
C GLY A 210 9.10 -9.54 -7.21
N PHE A 211 10.06 -9.83 -8.07
CA PHE A 211 11.08 -10.84 -7.84
C PHE A 211 12.34 -10.14 -7.37
N LEU A 212 12.75 -10.41 -6.14
CA LEU A 212 13.87 -9.73 -5.49
C LEU A 212 14.89 -10.74 -4.97
N ILE A 213 16.16 -10.45 -5.19
CA ILE A 213 17.30 -11.28 -4.76
C ILE A 213 18.02 -10.56 -3.61
N TRP A 214 18.16 -11.26 -2.50
CA TRP A 214 18.75 -10.76 -1.26
C TRP A 214 19.87 -11.68 -0.77
N LYS A 215 20.92 -11.09 -0.25
CA LYS A 215 21.87 -11.81 0.62
C LYS A 215 21.41 -11.68 2.06
N VAL A 216 21.08 -12.80 2.67
CA VAL A 216 20.53 -12.84 4.04
C VAL A 216 21.65 -12.60 5.06
N ASN A 217 21.30 -12.01 6.21
CA ASN A 217 22.23 -11.72 7.32
C ASN A 217 23.37 -10.75 6.92
N SER A 218 22.99 -9.60 6.38
CA SER A 218 23.90 -8.48 6.12
C SER A 218 23.85 -7.47 7.27
N THR A 219 24.88 -6.63 7.39
CA THR A 219 24.87 -5.46 8.28
C THR A 219 24.18 -4.25 7.65
N ASP A 220 23.75 -4.36 6.39
CA ASP A 220 23.15 -3.25 5.67
C ASP A 220 21.69 -3.01 6.10
N VAL A 221 21.36 -1.75 6.29
CA VAL A 221 20.00 -1.32 6.59
C VAL A 221 19.28 -1.01 5.28
N LEU A 222 18.09 -1.57 5.10
CA LEU A 222 17.25 -1.31 3.93
C LEU A 222 16.78 0.15 3.90
N ASN A 223 17.38 0.97 3.04
CA ASN A 223 17.01 2.37 2.82
C ASN A 223 16.24 2.59 1.51
N SER A 224 16.66 1.92 0.47
CA SER A 224 16.00 1.96 -0.84
C SER A 224 16.40 0.76 -1.68
N ILE A 225 15.53 0.41 -2.63
CA ILE A 225 15.83 -0.55 -3.70
C ILE A 225 15.50 0.07 -5.04
N GLN A 226 16.23 -0.33 -6.07
CA GLN A 226 15.92 -0.02 -7.47
C GLN A 226 15.63 -1.31 -8.21
N VAL A 227 14.50 -1.38 -8.89
CA VAL A 227 14.05 -2.58 -9.59
C VAL A 227 13.74 -2.26 -11.04
N ASP A 228 13.97 -3.22 -11.91
CA ASP A 228 13.55 -3.14 -13.30
C ASP A 228 12.03 -3.33 -13.41
N THR A 229 11.40 -2.70 -14.40
CA THR A 229 9.94 -2.76 -14.60
C THR A 229 9.62 -3.42 -15.94
N TYR A 230 8.77 -4.44 -15.89
CA TYR A 230 8.35 -5.19 -17.07
C TYR A 230 6.85 -5.01 -17.35
N ASP A 231 6.52 -4.85 -18.62
CA ASP A 231 5.13 -4.80 -19.09
C ASP A 231 4.49 -6.21 -19.16
N GLU A 232 3.23 -6.25 -19.56
CA GLU A 232 2.46 -7.52 -19.70
C GLU A 232 3.00 -8.45 -20.80
N ASN A 233 3.82 -7.94 -21.72
CA ASN A 233 4.46 -8.70 -22.78
C ASN A 233 5.88 -9.19 -22.41
N GLY A 234 6.35 -8.87 -21.21
CA GLY A 234 7.70 -9.21 -20.75
C GLY A 234 8.78 -8.28 -21.30
N ASN A 235 8.43 -7.08 -21.78
CA ASN A 235 9.40 -6.09 -22.21
C ASN A 235 9.83 -5.20 -21.05
N LEU A 236 11.12 -4.97 -20.93
CA LEU A 236 11.68 -3.98 -20.02
C LEU A 236 11.30 -2.57 -20.51
N PHE A 237 10.61 -1.79 -19.70
CA PHE A 237 10.22 -0.42 -20.08
C PHE A 237 10.77 0.66 -19.14
N GLY A 238 11.47 0.30 -18.08
CA GLY A 238 12.11 1.26 -17.19
C GLY A 238 12.57 0.68 -15.87
N THR A 239 12.83 1.56 -14.91
CA THR A 239 13.20 1.21 -13.55
C THR A 239 12.35 1.97 -12.55
N LYS A 240 12.12 1.40 -11.35
CA LYS A 240 11.41 2.04 -10.26
C LYS A 240 12.21 1.97 -8.96
N GLY A 241 12.34 3.12 -8.29
CA GLY A 241 12.91 3.22 -6.95
C GLY A 241 11.83 3.10 -5.87
N PHE A 242 12.05 2.25 -4.88
CA PHE A 242 11.29 2.22 -3.63
C PHE A 242 12.17 2.71 -2.50
N ARG A 243 11.63 3.58 -1.65
CA ARG A 243 12.37 4.15 -0.51
C ARG A 243 11.67 3.86 0.79
N VAL A 244 12.45 3.56 1.80
CA VAL A 244 11.97 3.48 3.19
C VAL A 244 11.70 4.90 3.68
N THR A 245 10.53 5.11 4.26
CA THR A 245 10.14 6.40 4.82
C THR A 245 10.05 6.29 6.34
N GLU A 246 10.60 7.27 7.06
CA GLU A 246 10.46 7.38 8.50
C GLU A 246 8.98 7.43 8.91
N LYS A 247 8.65 6.77 10.03
CA LYS A 247 7.26 6.63 10.52
C LYS A 247 6.51 7.96 10.63
N ASN A 248 7.18 9.02 11.02
CA ASN A 248 6.60 10.34 11.24
C ASN A 248 6.44 11.17 9.96
N LYS A 249 6.99 10.71 8.84
CA LYS A 249 6.96 11.44 7.56
C LYS A 249 5.85 11.02 6.59
N TYR A 250 4.93 10.19 7.02
CA TYR A 250 3.73 9.88 6.23
C TYR A 250 2.69 10.99 6.33
N PHE A 251 1.98 11.25 5.24
CA PHE A 251 1.01 12.32 5.13
C PHE A 251 -0.12 12.24 6.17
N ILE A 252 -0.57 11.05 6.49
CA ILE A 252 -1.56 10.85 7.56
C ILE A 252 -1.06 11.36 8.92
N ASN A 253 0.24 11.30 9.19
CA ASN A 253 0.80 11.81 10.45
C ASN A 253 0.84 13.34 10.49
N TRP A 254 1.04 14.00 9.34
CA TRP A 254 0.89 15.43 9.20
C TRP A 254 -0.54 15.86 9.52
N PHE A 255 -1.54 15.08 9.07
CA PHE A 255 -2.95 15.43 9.21
C PHE A 255 -3.50 15.17 10.63
N ARG A 256 -2.92 14.27 11.41
CA ARG A 256 -3.42 13.89 12.76
C ARG A 256 -3.72 15.04 13.71
N PRO A 257 -2.92 16.12 13.82
CA PRO A 257 -3.20 17.25 14.71
C PRO A 257 -4.51 18.00 14.36
N PHE A 258 -4.99 17.90 13.14
CA PHE A 258 -6.15 18.62 12.64
C PHE A 258 -7.47 17.81 12.74
N ILE A 259 -7.39 16.59 13.29
CA ILE A 259 -8.56 15.74 13.46
C ILE A 259 -9.47 16.30 14.56
N ASP A 260 -10.71 16.64 14.17
CA ASP A 260 -11.78 17.04 15.08
C ASP A 260 -12.90 16.00 15.06
N ARG A 261 -13.36 15.57 16.24
CA ARG A 261 -14.49 14.63 16.41
C ARG A 261 -15.60 15.20 17.29
N THR A 262 -15.54 16.50 17.55
CA THR A 262 -16.42 17.13 18.53
C THR A 262 -17.57 17.87 17.89
N LYS A 263 -17.40 18.44 16.69
CA LYS A 263 -18.39 19.33 16.06
C LYS A 263 -18.53 19.03 14.57
N ASN A 264 -19.75 18.81 14.12
CA ASN A 264 -20.10 18.67 12.70
C ASN A 264 -20.67 20.00 12.18
N GLU A 265 -19.86 20.79 11.49
CA GLU A 265 -20.31 22.05 10.87
C GLU A 265 -20.53 21.89 9.36
N LEU A 266 -19.55 21.31 8.65
CA LEU A 266 -19.51 21.27 7.20
C LEU A 266 -19.58 19.84 6.64
N GLY A 267 -19.62 18.86 7.50
CA GLY A 267 -19.60 17.45 7.15
C GLY A 267 -18.41 16.73 7.74
N SER A 268 -18.13 15.54 7.23
CA SER A 268 -17.04 14.68 7.67
C SER A 268 -16.16 14.26 6.50
N LEU A 269 -14.86 14.36 6.69
CA LEU A 269 -13.86 13.80 5.79
C LEU A 269 -13.51 12.39 6.27
N HIS A 270 -13.72 11.39 5.42
CA HIS A 270 -13.23 10.04 5.65
C HIS A 270 -11.72 9.99 5.42
N ILE A 271 -10.99 9.50 6.42
CA ILE A 271 -9.53 9.35 6.39
C ILE A 271 -9.16 7.88 6.46
N HIS A 272 -8.34 7.41 5.53
CA HIS A 272 -7.98 6.00 5.47
C HIS A 272 -6.61 5.84 4.82
N SER A 273 -5.82 4.86 5.31
CA SER A 273 -4.55 4.46 4.69
C SER A 273 -3.63 5.65 4.33
N ASN A 274 -2.51 5.38 3.68
CA ASN A 274 -1.59 6.41 3.20
C ASN A 274 -1.04 6.11 1.80
N ASP A 275 -1.45 4.99 1.20
CA ASP A 275 -1.05 4.61 -0.14
C ASP A 275 -1.94 5.20 -1.24
N ILE A 276 -1.43 5.25 -2.46
CA ILE A 276 -2.14 5.81 -3.61
C ILE A 276 -3.38 4.96 -3.97
N GLN A 277 -3.32 3.65 -3.77
CA GLN A 277 -4.42 2.73 -4.07
C GLN A 277 -5.74 3.10 -3.37
N GLN A 278 -5.67 3.72 -2.21
CA GLN A 278 -6.83 3.98 -1.35
C GLN A 278 -7.42 5.39 -1.54
N GLN A 279 -7.17 6.06 -2.68
CA GLN A 279 -7.73 7.42 -2.88
C GLN A 279 -9.26 7.43 -2.96
N ASN A 280 -9.90 6.46 -3.58
CA ASN A 280 -11.37 6.42 -3.74
C ASN A 280 -12.14 6.28 -2.42
N VAL A 281 -11.48 5.90 -1.32
CA VAL A 281 -12.10 5.84 0.01
C VAL A 281 -11.96 7.17 0.78
N ILE A 282 -11.19 8.12 0.26
CA ILE A 282 -11.10 9.46 0.83
C ILE A 282 -12.27 10.27 0.25
N SER A 283 -13.26 10.53 1.07
CA SER A 283 -14.50 11.19 0.64
C SER A 283 -15.01 12.16 1.70
N ILE A 284 -15.82 13.11 1.26
CA ILE A 284 -16.52 14.05 2.14
C ILE A 284 -18.00 13.70 2.12
N SER A 285 -18.62 13.62 3.30
CA SER A 285 -20.05 13.36 3.46
C SER A 285 -20.67 14.22 4.55
N SER A 286 -21.99 14.37 4.53
CA SER A 286 -22.71 15.14 5.56
C SER A 286 -22.56 14.55 6.97
N VAL A 287 -22.46 13.23 7.08
CA VAL A 287 -22.25 12.51 8.34
C VAL A 287 -21.33 11.33 8.12
N PRO A 288 -20.50 10.96 9.12
CA PRO A 288 -19.69 9.76 9.04
C PRO A 288 -20.55 8.50 9.01
N THR A 289 -20.07 7.45 8.39
CA THR A 289 -20.72 6.13 8.42
C THR A 289 -20.61 5.50 9.80
N GLN A 290 -21.44 4.48 10.08
CA GLN A 290 -21.31 3.70 11.32
C GLN A 290 -19.93 3.04 11.46
N SER A 291 -19.36 2.58 10.35
CA SER A 291 -18.00 2.03 10.31
C SER A 291 -16.96 3.08 10.69
N ASP A 292 -17.09 4.30 10.19
CA ASP A 292 -16.19 5.41 10.53
C ASP A 292 -16.22 5.74 12.01
N LEU A 293 -17.40 5.76 12.60
CA LEU A 293 -17.59 6.01 14.02
C LEU A 293 -16.88 4.96 14.89
N ILE A 294 -17.06 3.67 14.54
CA ILE A 294 -16.45 2.55 15.28
C ILE A 294 -14.92 2.56 15.13
N GLN A 295 -14.42 2.73 13.90
CA GLN A 295 -12.98 2.68 13.61
C GLN A 295 -12.28 4.01 13.83
N LYS A 296 -13.02 5.08 14.05
CA LYS A 296 -12.51 6.47 14.15
C LYS A 296 -11.71 6.89 12.91
N THR A 297 -12.16 6.48 11.71
CA THR A 297 -11.53 6.77 10.42
C THR A 297 -12.09 8.02 9.74
N PHE A 298 -12.42 9.06 10.50
CA PHE A 298 -12.97 10.31 9.99
C PHE A 298 -12.48 11.51 10.81
N THR A 299 -12.74 12.72 10.28
CA THR A 299 -12.72 13.99 11.02
C THR A 299 -13.93 14.81 10.63
N TYR A 300 -14.53 15.54 11.56
CA TYR A 300 -15.46 16.58 11.18
C TYR A 300 -14.72 17.76 10.55
N ILE A 301 -15.34 18.36 9.53
CA ILE A 301 -14.84 19.55 8.87
C ILE A 301 -15.48 20.77 9.55
N THR A 302 -14.66 21.67 10.00
CA THR A 302 -15.06 22.89 10.73
C THR A 302 -14.30 24.08 10.16
N ALA A 303 -14.70 25.31 10.54
CA ALA A 303 -13.97 26.51 10.18
C ALA A 303 -12.47 26.45 10.57
N LYS A 304 -12.12 25.68 11.58
CA LYS A 304 -10.75 25.62 12.11
C LYS A 304 -9.81 24.73 11.32
N ASN A 305 -10.33 23.68 10.64
CA ASN A 305 -9.53 22.70 9.92
C ASN A 305 -9.90 22.58 8.44
N LEU A 306 -10.67 23.54 7.90
CA LEU A 306 -11.16 23.48 6.52
C LEU A 306 -10.02 23.39 5.50
N PHE A 307 -9.00 24.21 5.65
CA PHE A 307 -7.86 24.19 4.73
C PHE A 307 -7.07 22.89 4.80
N GLU A 308 -6.79 22.39 6.00
CA GLU A 308 -6.06 21.14 6.18
C GLU A 308 -6.86 19.94 5.66
N CYS A 309 -8.17 19.94 5.85
CA CYS A 309 -9.08 18.96 5.26
C CYS A 309 -9.07 19.04 3.73
N SER A 310 -9.11 20.25 3.17
CA SER A 310 -9.05 20.47 1.73
C SER A 310 -7.71 20.05 1.14
N ILE A 311 -6.59 20.36 1.79
CA ILE A 311 -5.25 19.90 1.41
C ILE A 311 -5.18 18.38 1.44
N TYR A 312 -5.64 17.76 2.54
CA TYR A 312 -5.62 16.30 2.66
C TYR A 312 -6.44 15.64 1.54
N TYR A 313 -7.62 16.16 1.28
CA TYR A 313 -8.51 15.67 0.24
C TYR A 313 -7.90 15.84 -1.16
N ALA A 314 -7.46 17.06 -1.53
CA ALA A 314 -6.91 17.37 -2.84
C ALA A 314 -5.64 16.57 -3.14
N VAL A 315 -4.67 16.55 -2.22
CA VAL A 315 -3.43 15.79 -2.38
C VAL A 315 -3.69 14.30 -2.56
N ARG A 316 -4.68 13.74 -1.85
CA ARG A 316 -5.04 12.33 -1.97
C ARG A 316 -5.72 11.97 -3.31
N HIS A 317 -6.14 12.95 -4.11
CA HIS A 317 -6.81 12.75 -5.40
C HIS A 317 -6.01 13.30 -6.60
N CYS A 318 -4.88 13.99 -6.38
CA CYS A 318 -4.13 14.62 -7.47
C CYS A 318 -3.29 13.67 -8.32
N ILE A 319 -3.08 12.42 -7.87
CA ILE A 319 -2.28 11.41 -8.59
C ILE A 319 -3.19 10.26 -9.01
N GLU A 320 -3.24 9.95 -10.29
CA GLU A 320 -3.98 8.77 -10.77
C GLU A 320 -3.31 7.47 -10.30
N PRO A 321 -4.06 6.53 -9.68
CA PRO A 321 -3.52 5.26 -9.26
C PRO A 321 -3.32 4.35 -10.48
N THR A 322 -2.10 3.86 -10.62
CA THR A 322 -1.72 2.84 -11.61
C THR A 322 -1.20 1.60 -10.89
N TRP A 323 -1.07 0.49 -11.57
CA TRP A 323 -0.47 -0.71 -10.98
C TRP A 323 0.95 -0.45 -10.44
N LEU A 324 1.66 0.49 -11.07
CA LEU A 324 3.05 0.80 -10.74
C LEU A 324 3.17 1.63 -9.46
N ASN A 325 2.26 2.56 -9.21
CA ASN A 325 2.33 3.50 -8.07
C ASN A 325 1.32 3.21 -6.95
N ASN A 326 0.44 2.24 -7.09
CA ASN A 326 -0.67 2.04 -6.16
C ASN A 326 -0.23 1.77 -4.70
N ARG A 327 0.99 1.27 -4.50
CA ARG A 327 1.60 1.03 -3.18
C ARG A 327 2.52 2.15 -2.72
N ASP A 328 2.72 3.18 -3.54
CA ASP A 328 3.48 4.35 -3.13
C ASP A 328 2.74 5.12 -2.02
N GLN A 329 3.52 5.78 -1.18
CA GLN A 329 3.01 6.43 0.01
C GLN A 329 3.00 7.94 -0.18
N TYR A 330 1.92 8.60 0.25
CA TYR A 330 1.91 10.05 0.39
C TYR A 330 2.79 10.46 1.57
N LEU A 331 3.63 11.47 1.35
CA LEU A 331 4.60 11.91 2.34
C LEU A 331 4.20 13.24 2.99
N TYR A 332 4.78 13.50 4.14
CA TYR A 332 4.63 14.73 4.89
C TYR A 332 4.98 15.94 3.99
N PRO A 333 4.15 16.99 3.89
CA PRO A 333 4.46 18.17 3.10
C PRO A 333 5.64 18.91 3.70
N ASN A 334 6.35 19.68 2.88
CA ASN A 334 7.36 20.61 3.39
C ASN A 334 6.68 21.73 4.23
N ASN A 335 7.46 22.46 5.02
CA ASN A 335 6.92 23.47 5.93
C ASN A 335 6.39 24.74 5.23
N ALA A 336 6.57 24.87 3.92
CA ALA A 336 6.12 26.03 3.15
C ALA A 336 4.59 26.09 2.96
N TRP A 337 3.89 24.92 2.99
CA TRP A 337 2.46 24.83 2.75
C TRP A 337 1.62 25.80 3.59
N SER A 338 2.01 26.05 4.84
CA SER A 338 1.24 26.90 5.76
C SER A 338 1.27 28.39 5.40
N LYS A 339 2.28 28.81 4.63
CA LYS A 339 2.46 30.19 4.15
C LYS A 339 2.08 30.37 2.69
N ASP A 340 1.82 29.28 1.98
CA ASP A 340 1.46 29.27 0.57
C ASP A 340 -0.08 29.38 0.46
N GLU A 341 -0.54 30.63 0.33
CA GLU A 341 -1.98 30.93 0.25
C GLU A 341 -2.56 30.38 -1.07
N ASP A 342 -1.82 30.48 -2.19
CA ASP A 342 -2.27 29.96 -3.48
C ASP A 342 -2.49 28.45 -3.39
N PHE A 343 -1.53 27.69 -2.86
CA PHE A 343 -1.66 26.25 -2.67
C PHE A 343 -2.88 25.88 -1.80
N LYS A 344 -3.09 26.59 -0.69
CA LYS A 344 -4.25 26.32 0.21
C LYS A 344 -5.58 26.61 -0.51
N ASN A 345 -5.66 27.72 -1.22
CA ASN A 345 -6.85 28.15 -1.93
C ASN A 345 -7.14 27.26 -3.15
N ASP A 346 -6.10 26.78 -3.85
CA ASP A 346 -6.22 25.80 -4.95
C ASP A 346 -6.74 24.47 -4.45
N CYS A 347 -6.24 23.98 -3.31
CA CYS A 347 -6.74 22.77 -2.66
C CYS A 347 -8.22 22.92 -2.25
N LEU A 348 -8.62 24.10 -1.75
CA LEU A 348 -10.02 24.40 -1.45
C LEU A 348 -10.88 24.40 -2.73
N THR A 349 -10.42 25.04 -3.79
CA THR A 349 -11.09 25.08 -5.09
C THR A 349 -11.28 23.67 -5.66
N PHE A 350 -10.22 22.85 -5.66
CA PHE A 350 -10.34 21.45 -6.06
C PHE A 350 -11.39 20.69 -5.23
N THR A 351 -11.40 20.89 -3.92
CA THR A 351 -12.35 20.22 -3.03
C THR A 351 -13.79 20.65 -3.31
N LEU A 352 -14.03 21.95 -3.54
CA LEU A 352 -15.36 22.49 -3.82
C LEU A 352 -16.00 21.90 -5.08
N PHE A 353 -15.22 21.68 -6.12
CA PHE A 353 -15.71 21.20 -7.42
C PHE A 353 -15.47 19.70 -7.67
N SER A 354 -14.96 18.98 -6.67
CA SER A 354 -14.88 17.53 -6.74
C SER A 354 -16.27 16.88 -6.64
N ASN A 355 -16.49 15.83 -7.42
CA ASN A 355 -17.73 15.04 -7.40
C ASN A 355 -17.84 14.08 -6.19
N ASN A 356 -16.86 14.07 -5.29
CA ASN A 356 -16.81 13.21 -4.12
C ASN A 356 -17.39 13.84 -2.85
N ILE A 357 -18.09 14.98 -2.96
CA ILE A 357 -18.80 15.58 -1.83
C ILE A 357 -20.25 15.09 -1.86
N GLN A 358 -20.65 14.34 -0.83
CA GLN A 358 -21.96 13.72 -0.75
C GLN A 358 -22.79 14.32 0.40
N PHE A 359 -23.95 14.88 0.07
CA PHE A 359 -24.93 15.37 1.04
C PHE A 359 -26.23 14.58 0.93
N LYS A 360 -26.65 13.95 2.02
CA LYS A 360 -27.92 13.22 2.06
C LYS A 360 -29.08 14.09 2.51
N PHE A 361 -28.83 15.05 3.39
CA PHE A 361 -29.88 15.88 4.04
C PHE A 361 -29.33 17.27 4.37
N GLY A 362 -30.21 18.27 4.35
CA GLY A 362 -29.96 19.61 4.88
C GLY A 362 -29.34 20.58 3.88
N THR A 363 -28.93 21.74 4.40
CA THR A 363 -28.35 22.83 3.63
C THR A 363 -26.94 22.47 3.14
N ASN A 364 -26.70 22.63 1.85
CA ASN A 364 -25.36 22.47 1.31
C ASN A 364 -24.50 23.71 1.62
N HIS A 365 -23.63 23.61 2.59
CA HIS A 365 -22.71 24.68 3.00
C HIS A 365 -21.50 24.88 2.08
N TRP A 366 -21.32 24.04 1.06
CA TRP A 366 -20.17 24.05 0.16
C TRP A 366 -20.36 24.87 -1.12
N ILE A 367 -21.52 25.49 -1.31
CA ILE A 367 -21.81 26.37 -2.47
C ILE A 367 -20.97 27.63 -2.34
N PRO A 368 -19.99 27.90 -3.24
CA PRO A 368 -19.09 29.06 -3.12
C PRO A 368 -19.65 30.36 -3.69
N PHE A 369 -20.89 30.34 -4.19
CA PHE A 369 -21.52 31.48 -4.87
C PHE A 369 -22.73 31.96 -4.10
N THR A 370 -23.03 33.28 -4.23
CA THR A 370 -24.29 33.84 -3.79
C THR A 370 -25.38 33.55 -4.83
N GLU A 371 -26.63 33.55 -4.41
CA GLU A 371 -27.80 33.42 -5.29
C GLU A 371 -27.82 34.48 -6.41
N GLN A 372 -27.35 35.68 -6.12
CA GLN A 372 -27.26 36.77 -7.11
C GLN A 372 -26.22 36.50 -8.19
N GLU A 373 -25.07 35.93 -7.82
CA GLU A 373 -23.99 35.57 -8.78
C GLU A 373 -24.41 34.49 -9.78
N VAL A 374 -25.31 33.60 -9.39
CA VAL A 374 -25.71 32.44 -10.21
C VAL A 374 -27.19 32.49 -10.64
N ASN A 375 -27.90 33.58 -10.38
CA ASN A 375 -29.35 33.73 -10.66
C ASN A 375 -30.22 32.64 -10.01
N SER A 376 -29.84 32.18 -8.83
CA SER A 376 -30.58 31.13 -8.11
C SER A 376 -31.88 31.67 -7.55
N ARG A 377 -32.94 30.84 -7.54
CA ARG A 377 -34.19 31.09 -6.83
C ARG A 377 -34.03 30.79 -5.34
N GLU A 378 -33.13 29.88 -4.99
CA GLU A 378 -32.81 29.53 -3.61
C GLU A 378 -31.89 30.59 -2.96
N LYS A 379 -32.00 30.73 -1.64
CA LYS A 379 -31.18 31.66 -0.87
C LYS A 379 -29.97 30.98 -0.26
N PHE A 380 -28.77 31.50 -0.57
CA PHE A 380 -27.49 31.00 -0.03
C PHE A 380 -26.86 31.98 0.98
N GLN A 381 -27.52 33.05 1.38
CA GLN A 381 -26.97 34.10 2.25
C GLN A 381 -26.42 33.61 3.58
N SER A 382 -26.99 32.53 4.10
CA SER A 382 -26.50 31.84 5.31
C SER A 382 -25.46 30.78 5.01
N ASN A 383 -25.07 30.60 3.73
CA ASN A 383 -24.13 29.58 3.32
C ASN A 383 -22.74 29.89 3.86
N PHE A 384 -22.15 28.91 4.54
CA PHE A 384 -20.87 29.05 5.17
C PHE A 384 -19.79 29.46 4.15
N MET A 385 -19.72 28.78 2.99
CA MET A 385 -18.61 28.96 2.04
C MET A 385 -18.61 30.35 1.39
N THR A 386 -19.77 30.91 1.05
CA THR A 386 -19.84 32.27 0.50
C THR A 386 -19.34 33.33 1.51
N GLN A 387 -19.64 33.12 2.80
CA GLN A 387 -19.15 34.00 3.86
C GLN A 387 -17.68 33.83 4.15
N PHE A 388 -17.19 32.58 4.13
CA PHE A 388 -15.79 32.27 4.36
C PHE A 388 -14.90 32.88 3.27
N ILE A 389 -15.21 32.61 1.99
CA ILE A 389 -14.45 33.12 0.85
C ILE A 389 -14.46 34.65 0.80
N SER A 390 -15.58 35.29 1.11
CA SER A 390 -15.69 36.76 1.08
C SER A 390 -15.13 37.46 2.33
N GLY A 391 -14.58 36.72 3.29
CA GLY A 391 -14.07 37.26 4.56
C GLY A 391 -15.13 37.83 5.48
N LYS A 392 -16.41 37.41 5.30
CA LYS A 392 -17.56 37.86 6.10
C LYS A 392 -17.89 36.92 7.24
N LEU A 393 -17.26 35.76 7.33
CA LEU A 393 -17.50 34.81 8.40
C LEU A 393 -17.04 35.40 9.73
N LYS A 394 -17.95 35.42 10.71
CA LYS A 394 -17.62 35.80 12.08
C LYS A 394 -17.16 34.58 12.85
N THR A 395 -15.89 34.52 13.18
CA THR A 395 -15.32 33.49 14.07
C THR A 395 -15.31 34.01 15.50
N GLU A 396 -15.97 33.28 16.41
CA GLU A 396 -15.83 33.54 17.84
C GLU A 396 -14.45 33.06 18.29
N GLN A 397 -13.58 33.99 18.68
CA GLN A 397 -12.40 33.66 19.46
C GLN A 397 -12.78 33.65 20.95
N SER A 398 -12.18 32.69 21.69
CA SER A 398 -12.34 32.59 23.13
C SER A 398 -12.06 33.94 23.81
N SER A 399 -12.99 34.39 24.61
CA SER A 399 -12.91 35.64 25.33
C SER A 399 -11.72 35.67 26.30
N ASP A 400 -10.84 36.62 26.11
CA ASP A 400 -10.07 37.19 27.20
C ASP A 400 -10.98 38.01 28.10
N LEU A 401 -10.54 38.29 29.33
CA LEU A 401 -11.27 39.03 30.38
C LEU A 401 -11.83 40.41 29.98
N PHE A 402 -11.62 40.86 28.76
CA PHE A 402 -11.97 42.18 28.22
C PHE A 402 -12.93 42.17 27.01
N GLY A 403 -13.58 41.06 26.70
CA GLY A 403 -14.65 41.04 25.67
C GLY A 403 -14.23 40.33 24.37
N THR A 404 -15.24 39.76 23.70
CA THR A 404 -15.15 39.05 22.45
C THR A 404 -14.69 39.97 21.30
N GLN A 405 -13.44 39.89 20.86
CA GLN A 405 -13.05 40.52 19.62
C GLN A 405 -13.40 39.60 18.45
N THR A 406 -14.32 40.01 17.60
CA THR A 406 -14.64 39.39 16.34
C THR A 406 -13.56 39.73 15.32
N GLN A 407 -12.64 38.82 15.07
CA GLN A 407 -11.65 38.99 14.01
C GLN A 407 -12.28 38.49 12.69
N ARG A 408 -12.32 39.36 11.69
CA ARG A 408 -12.68 38.99 10.32
C ARG A 408 -11.43 38.53 9.60
N THR A 409 -11.48 37.37 8.96
CA THR A 409 -10.45 36.94 8.00
C THR A 409 -10.53 37.79 6.73
N PRO A 410 -9.41 38.13 6.07
CA PRO A 410 -9.48 38.81 4.77
C PRO A 410 -10.17 37.90 3.73
N PRO A 411 -10.80 38.46 2.69
CA PRO A 411 -11.29 37.68 1.56
C PRO A 411 -10.18 36.81 0.97
N LEU A 412 -10.54 35.59 0.53
CA LEU A 412 -9.58 34.73 -0.16
C LEU A 412 -9.22 35.29 -1.52
N VAL A 413 -7.93 35.23 -1.86
CA VAL A 413 -7.40 35.53 -3.17
C VAL A 413 -7.00 34.22 -3.81
N PHE A 414 -7.54 33.94 -5.00
CA PHE A 414 -7.29 32.70 -5.71
C PHE A 414 -6.22 32.90 -6.76
N SER A 415 -5.44 31.86 -7.07
CA SER A 415 -4.54 31.83 -8.22
C SER A 415 -5.30 32.08 -9.54
N PRO A 416 -4.62 32.45 -10.62
CA PRO A 416 -5.26 32.57 -11.95
C PRO A 416 -6.01 31.30 -12.35
N GLU A 417 -5.42 30.14 -12.15
CA GLU A 417 -5.97 28.82 -12.48
C GLU A 417 -7.22 28.51 -11.65
N ALA A 418 -7.16 28.71 -10.32
CA ALA A 418 -8.30 28.53 -9.45
C ALA A 418 -9.43 29.54 -9.77
N THR A 419 -9.08 30.76 -10.14
CA THR A 419 -10.03 31.79 -10.58
C THR A 419 -10.77 31.36 -11.85
N ASP A 420 -10.07 30.77 -12.81
CA ASP A 420 -10.69 30.24 -14.04
C ASP A 420 -11.66 29.10 -13.72
N VAL A 421 -11.30 28.18 -12.84
CA VAL A 421 -12.19 27.10 -12.36
C VAL A 421 -13.43 27.68 -11.67
N MET A 422 -13.25 28.66 -10.78
CA MET A 422 -14.35 29.34 -10.10
C MET A 422 -15.29 30.05 -11.08
N ASN A 423 -14.76 30.71 -12.10
CA ASN A 423 -15.54 31.39 -13.13
C ASN A 423 -16.32 30.38 -14.00
N ALA A 424 -15.67 29.32 -14.46
CA ALA A 424 -16.31 28.27 -15.24
C ALA A 424 -17.45 27.60 -14.45
N ALA A 425 -17.21 27.30 -13.18
CA ALA A 425 -18.24 26.75 -12.29
C ALA A 425 -19.40 27.72 -12.08
N ARG A 426 -19.14 29.04 -11.92
CA ARG A 426 -20.18 30.07 -11.81
C ARG A 426 -21.08 30.12 -13.05
N GLU A 427 -20.50 30.05 -14.23
CA GLU A 427 -21.27 30.03 -15.50
C GLU A 427 -22.08 28.73 -15.63
N LEU A 428 -21.54 27.59 -15.21
CA LEU A 428 -22.28 26.33 -15.17
C LEU A 428 -23.48 26.41 -14.22
N TRP A 429 -23.33 27.00 -13.04
CA TRP A 429 -24.42 27.22 -12.09
C TRP A 429 -25.47 28.20 -12.60
N LYS A 430 -25.08 29.27 -13.31
CA LYS A 430 -26.01 30.15 -14.00
C LYS A 430 -26.80 29.43 -15.08
N TYR A 431 -26.15 28.55 -15.84
CA TYR A 431 -26.81 27.72 -16.85
C TYR A 431 -27.80 26.77 -16.19
N TYR A 432 -27.43 26.09 -15.11
CA TYR A 432 -28.28 25.20 -14.34
C TYR A 432 -29.54 25.92 -13.84
N HIS A 433 -29.42 27.06 -13.20
CA HIS A 433 -30.54 27.82 -12.68
C HIS A 433 -31.45 28.46 -13.75
N LYS A 434 -31.04 28.44 -15.04
CA LYS A 434 -31.92 28.83 -16.15
C LYS A 434 -32.84 27.71 -16.61
N GLN A 435 -32.60 26.47 -16.21
CA GLN A 435 -33.43 25.34 -16.62
C GLN A 435 -34.80 25.38 -15.95
N PRO A 436 -35.88 24.97 -16.65
CA PRO A 436 -37.25 25.03 -16.11
C PRO A 436 -37.44 24.19 -14.83
N ASP A 437 -36.75 23.05 -14.75
CA ASP A 437 -36.91 22.06 -13.67
C ASP A 437 -35.91 22.25 -12.53
N CYS A 438 -35.17 23.33 -12.54
CA CYS A 438 -34.25 23.69 -11.46
C CYS A 438 -34.96 24.43 -10.36
N ASN A 439 -34.96 23.87 -9.16
CA ASN A 439 -35.47 24.49 -7.94
C ASN A 439 -34.38 25.31 -7.26
#